data_e2395b803f3990a284d9660f3971c572
#
_entry.id   e2395b803f3990a284d9660f3971c572
#
_cell.length_a   1.000
_cell.length_b   1.000
_cell.length_c   1.000
_cell.angle_alpha   90.00
_cell.angle_beta   90.00
_cell.angle_gamma   90.00
#
_symmetry.space_group_name_H-M   'P 1'
#
loop_
_entity.id
_entity.type
_entity.pdbx_description
1 polymer ?
#
loop_
_entity_poly.entity_id
_entity_poly.type
_entity_poly.pdbx_seq_one_letter_code
_entity_poly.pdbx_strand_id
1 'polypeptide(L)'
;MKQFLNETVLRFITSSFIGTSFWCVFVYLPNAAFSILLFGILCTILLVEWKNLFRLNDFWFWFIMPWYPILPFGIMIYMSSTPCYRTLIYYLFVIVFAFDSTAYVTGKLIGVRKIIPHISPGKTVEGCVGGFMGALVTFYLSIRYQQITMPVALMFALVFIVCAMAFVGDIFESFLKRKAHIKDSGNILPGHGGFLDRFDAVMMASFFFFLFRSELTNLLCVQI
;
A
#
# COMPACT_ATOMS: atom_id res chain seq x y z
N MET A 1 7.73 -30.97 4.11
CA MET A 1 7.79 -30.16 5.34
C MET A 1 9.02 -29.23 5.37
N LYS A 2 10.24 -29.68 5.17
CA LYS A 2 11.46 -28.81 5.11
C LYS A 2 11.42 -27.74 4.00
N GLN A 3 10.95 -28.07 2.81
CA GLN A 3 10.86 -27.14 1.69
C GLN A 3 9.82 -26.03 1.95
N PHE A 4 8.67 -26.36 2.52
CA PHE A 4 7.64 -25.40 2.93
C PHE A 4 8.11 -24.46 4.05
N LEU A 5 8.86 -24.97 5.02
CA LEU A 5 9.49 -24.15 6.07
C LEU A 5 10.52 -23.19 5.48
N ASN A 6 11.35 -23.62 4.53
CA ASN A 6 12.34 -22.77 3.88
C ASN A 6 11.69 -21.64 3.07
N GLU A 7 10.61 -21.91 2.35
CA GLU A 7 9.89 -20.87 1.59
C GLU A 7 9.22 -19.84 2.53
N THR A 8 8.65 -20.28 3.63
CA THR A 8 8.01 -19.37 4.60
C THR A 8 9.04 -18.51 5.32
N VAL A 9 10.18 -19.09 5.71
CA VAL A 9 11.30 -18.35 6.32
C VAL A 9 11.89 -17.35 5.32
N LEU A 10 12.11 -17.76 4.06
CA LEU A 10 12.61 -16.86 3.03
C LEU A 10 11.66 -15.68 2.81
N ARG A 11 10.35 -15.93 2.75
CA ARG A 11 9.34 -14.86 2.66
C ARG A 11 9.42 -13.89 3.83
N PHE A 12 9.52 -14.41 5.06
CA PHE A 12 9.63 -13.56 6.24
C PHE A 12 10.89 -12.69 6.23
N ILE A 13 12.04 -13.28 5.89
CA ILE A 13 13.32 -12.56 5.81
C ILE A 13 13.27 -11.47 4.73
N THR A 14 12.77 -11.80 3.53
CA THR A 14 12.68 -10.84 2.42
C THR A 14 11.70 -9.70 2.71
N SER A 15 10.53 -9.98 3.31
CA SER A 15 9.59 -8.91 3.73
C SER A 15 10.21 -7.98 4.76
N SER A 16 10.86 -8.55 5.78
CA SER A 16 11.49 -7.77 6.83
C SER A 16 12.62 -6.91 6.27
N PHE A 17 13.44 -7.48 5.39
CA PHE A 17 14.53 -6.73 4.75
C PHE A 17 14.03 -5.59 3.87
N ILE A 18 13.04 -5.86 2.99
CA ILE A 18 12.46 -4.85 2.09
C ILE A 18 11.78 -3.76 2.90
N GLY A 19 10.93 -4.14 3.88
CA GLY A 19 10.23 -3.19 4.72
C GLY A 19 11.17 -2.32 5.55
N THR A 20 12.20 -2.92 6.15
CA THR A 20 13.21 -2.17 6.91
C THR A 20 14.03 -1.25 6.03
N SER A 21 14.48 -1.72 4.86
CA SER A 21 15.24 -0.90 3.91
C SER A 21 14.43 0.28 3.40
N PHE A 22 13.16 0.05 3.03
CA PHE A 22 12.23 1.10 2.60
C PHE A 22 12.02 2.14 3.71
N TRP A 23 11.82 1.67 4.95
CA TRP A 23 11.66 2.52 6.12
C TRP A 23 12.91 3.33 6.45
N CYS A 24 14.09 2.69 6.38
CA CYS A 24 15.36 3.38 6.59
C CYS A 24 15.58 4.49 5.55
N VAL A 25 15.31 4.22 4.27
CA VAL A 25 15.39 5.25 3.23
C VAL A 25 14.42 6.40 3.51
N PHE A 26 13.20 6.07 3.93
CA PHE A 26 12.21 7.09 4.24
C PHE A 26 12.60 7.96 5.44
N VAL A 27 13.09 7.36 6.54
CA VAL A 27 13.33 8.09 7.81
C VAL A 27 14.68 8.80 7.82
N TYR A 28 15.75 8.14 7.37
CA TYR A 28 17.11 8.60 7.56
C TYR A 28 17.72 9.30 6.36
N LEU A 29 17.19 9.11 5.15
CA LEU A 29 17.75 9.72 3.96
C LEU A 29 16.97 10.99 3.54
N PRO A 30 17.61 11.88 2.77
CA PRO A 30 16.97 13.07 2.23
C PRO A 30 15.73 12.76 1.39
N ASN A 31 14.80 13.71 1.30
CA ASN A 31 13.58 13.58 0.50
C ASN A 31 13.84 13.11 -0.94
N ALA A 32 14.92 13.63 -1.55
CA ALA A 32 15.31 13.25 -2.89
C ALA A 32 15.64 11.75 -3.03
N ALA A 33 16.27 11.13 -2.02
CA ALA A 33 16.60 9.71 -2.06
C ALA A 33 15.35 8.83 -2.06
N PHE A 34 14.34 9.19 -1.26
CA PHE A 34 13.07 8.47 -1.25
C PHE A 34 12.29 8.67 -2.56
N SER A 35 12.30 9.88 -3.12
CA SER A 35 11.69 10.16 -4.43
C SER A 35 12.37 9.38 -5.56
N ILE A 36 13.70 9.26 -5.54
CA ILE A 36 14.46 8.44 -6.49
C ILE A 36 14.11 6.96 -6.34
N LEU A 37 13.98 6.46 -5.11
CA LEU A 37 13.55 5.08 -4.85
C LEU A 37 12.17 4.81 -5.44
N LEU A 38 11.18 5.68 -5.18
CA LEU A 38 9.83 5.55 -5.73
C LEU A 38 9.84 5.60 -7.26
N PHE A 39 10.64 6.49 -7.86
CA PHE A 39 10.79 6.58 -9.30
C PHE A 39 11.42 5.30 -9.89
N GLY A 40 12.44 4.73 -9.24
CA GLY A 40 13.04 3.46 -9.64
C GLY A 40 12.04 2.29 -9.58
N ILE A 41 11.20 2.25 -8.52
CA ILE A 41 10.13 1.26 -8.40
C ILE A 41 9.11 1.44 -9.54
N LEU A 42 8.67 2.68 -9.83
CA LEU A 42 7.77 2.97 -10.95
C LEU A 42 8.36 2.51 -12.29
N CYS A 43 9.62 2.83 -12.57
CA CYS A 43 10.30 2.38 -13.79
C CYS A 43 10.30 0.85 -13.88
N THR A 44 10.56 0.16 -12.78
CA THR A 44 10.54 -1.31 -12.73
C THR A 44 9.15 -1.87 -13.00
N ILE A 45 8.11 -1.30 -12.41
CA ILE A 45 6.71 -1.67 -12.68
C ILE A 45 6.41 -1.51 -14.17
N LEU A 46 6.72 -0.34 -14.76
CA LEU A 46 6.39 -0.05 -16.15
C LEU A 46 7.14 -0.93 -17.15
N LEU A 47 8.43 -1.17 -16.90
CA LEU A 47 9.29 -1.88 -17.84
C LEU A 47 9.16 -3.41 -17.76
N VAL A 48 8.85 -3.94 -16.58
CA VAL A 48 8.87 -5.38 -16.33
C VAL A 48 7.47 -5.92 -16.04
N GLU A 49 6.75 -5.35 -15.08
CA GLU A 49 5.52 -5.94 -14.56
C GLU A 49 4.27 -5.58 -15.39
N TRP A 50 4.20 -4.34 -15.90
CA TRP A 50 3.04 -3.87 -16.67
C TRP A 50 2.78 -4.68 -17.94
N LYS A 51 3.85 -5.19 -18.57
CA LYS A 51 3.77 -6.07 -19.75
C LYS A 51 3.16 -7.44 -19.46
N ASN A 52 3.19 -7.87 -18.22
CA ASN A 52 2.56 -9.14 -17.81
C ASN A 52 1.05 -9.00 -17.67
N LEU A 53 0.56 -7.81 -17.38
CA LEU A 53 -0.88 -7.51 -17.20
C LEU A 53 -1.58 -7.24 -18.55
N PHE A 54 -0.88 -6.60 -19.47
CA PHE A 54 -1.46 -6.16 -20.75
C PHE A 54 -0.50 -6.40 -21.90
N ARG A 55 -1.05 -6.68 -23.10
CA ARG A 55 -0.25 -6.69 -24.33
C ARG A 55 0.00 -5.26 -24.80
N LEU A 56 1.19 -5.02 -25.39
CA LEU A 56 1.58 -3.68 -25.88
C LEU A 56 0.58 -3.10 -26.92
N ASN A 57 -0.09 -3.97 -27.67
CA ASN A 57 -1.06 -3.57 -28.68
C ASN A 57 -2.48 -3.36 -28.12
N ASP A 58 -2.71 -3.63 -26.84
CA ASP A 58 -4.02 -3.45 -26.24
C ASP A 58 -4.26 -1.98 -25.93
N PHE A 59 -5.43 -1.44 -26.31
CA PHE A 59 -5.86 -0.10 -25.93
C PHE A 59 -5.77 0.12 -24.41
N TRP A 60 -6.16 -0.87 -23.61
CA TRP A 60 -6.15 -0.81 -22.16
C TRP A 60 -4.76 -0.67 -21.55
N PHE A 61 -3.70 -1.17 -22.22
CA PHE A 61 -2.31 -0.96 -21.80
C PHE A 61 -2.00 0.53 -21.66
N TRP A 62 -2.30 1.32 -22.68
CA TRP A 62 -1.99 2.75 -22.76
C TRP A 62 -3.01 3.62 -22.00
N PHE A 63 -4.28 3.18 -21.95
CA PHE A 63 -5.34 3.94 -21.30
C PHE A 63 -5.24 3.88 -19.76
N ILE A 64 -4.95 2.71 -19.17
CA ILE A 64 -4.89 2.54 -17.72
C ILE A 64 -3.54 3.02 -17.15
N MET A 65 -2.43 2.85 -17.87
CA MET A 65 -1.08 3.14 -17.42
C MET A 65 -0.88 4.55 -16.85
N PRO A 66 -1.40 5.65 -17.44
CA PRO A 66 -1.26 6.99 -16.87
C PRO A 66 -1.94 7.15 -15.50
N TRP A 67 -3.11 6.52 -15.32
CA TRP A 67 -3.91 6.61 -14.10
C TRP A 67 -3.47 5.60 -13.02
N TYR A 68 -2.94 4.50 -13.47
CA TYR A 68 -2.50 3.40 -12.62
C TYR A 68 -1.38 2.62 -13.36
N PRO A 69 -0.08 2.77 -13.05
CA PRO A 69 0.52 3.28 -11.82
C PRO A 69 1.13 4.69 -11.87
N ILE A 70 1.23 5.37 -13.04
CA ILE A 70 2.04 6.60 -13.16
C ILE A 70 1.57 7.71 -12.22
N LEU A 71 0.28 8.03 -12.24
CA LEU A 71 -0.25 9.14 -11.45
C LEU A 71 -0.10 8.93 -9.93
N PRO A 72 -0.43 7.75 -9.34
CA PRO A 72 -0.22 7.52 -7.91
C PRO A 72 1.24 7.63 -7.47
N PHE A 73 2.17 7.09 -8.26
CA PHE A 73 3.60 7.25 -7.96
C PHE A 73 4.05 8.70 -8.10
N GLY A 74 3.58 9.42 -9.12
CA GLY A 74 3.81 10.85 -9.29
C GLY A 74 3.31 11.67 -8.09
N ILE A 75 2.12 11.35 -7.58
CA ILE A 75 1.56 11.92 -6.35
C ILE A 75 2.47 11.65 -5.15
N MET A 76 2.88 10.41 -4.94
CA MET A 76 3.75 10.04 -3.81
C MET A 76 5.13 10.72 -3.91
N ILE A 77 5.71 10.82 -5.10
CA ILE A 77 6.98 11.52 -5.34
C ILE A 77 6.82 13.02 -5.04
N TYR A 78 5.77 13.67 -5.55
CA TYR A 78 5.48 15.07 -5.26
C TYR A 78 5.30 15.33 -3.77
N MET A 79 4.48 14.53 -3.10
CA MET A 79 4.24 14.67 -1.67
C MET A 79 5.51 14.38 -0.84
N SER A 80 6.33 13.43 -1.24
CA SER A 80 7.59 13.12 -0.57
C SER A 80 8.63 14.24 -0.72
N SER A 81 8.67 14.91 -1.86
CA SER A 81 9.61 16.01 -2.11
C SER A 81 9.25 17.29 -1.37
N THR A 82 7.99 17.46 -0.97
CA THR A 82 7.49 18.63 -0.26
C THR A 82 7.54 18.39 1.25
N PRO A 83 8.33 19.14 2.03
CA PRO A 83 8.53 18.88 3.47
C PRO A 83 7.23 18.75 4.25
N CYS A 84 6.28 19.67 4.04
CA CYS A 84 4.99 19.65 4.73
C CYS A 84 4.15 18.40 4.43
N TYR A 85 4.29 17.79 3.24
CA TYR A 85 3.48 16.63 2.86
C TYR A 85 4.17 15.30 3.13
N ARG A 86 5.46 15.30 3.49
CA ARG A 86 6.19 14.06 3.82
C ARG A 86 5.58 13.34 5.01
N THR A 87 5.10 14.06 6.01
CA THR A 87 4.38 13.49 7.15
C THR A 87 3.10 12.77 6.71
N LEU A 88 2.42 13.25 5.68
CA LEU A 88 1.25 12.59 5.13
C LEU A 88 1.61 11.25 4.47
N ILE A 89 2.73 11.19 3.76
CA ILE A 89 3.27 9.93 3.20
C ILE A 89 3.56 8.92 4.31
N TYR A 90 4.13 9.37 5.44
CA TYR A 90 4.32 8.52 6.61
C TYR A 90 3.00 7.89 7.08
N TYR A 91 1.96 8.70 7.30
CA TYR A 91 0.66 8.18 7.75
C TYR A 91 -0.04 7.32 6.70
N LEU A 92 0.09 7.63 5.42
CA LEU A 92 -0.40 6.79 4.33
C LEU A 92 0.15 5.36 4.45
N PHE A 93 1.48 5.22 4.55
CA PHE A 93 2.12 3.91 4.68
C PHE A 93 1.79 3.22 6.01
N VAL A 94 1.79 3.95 7.11
CA VAL A 94 1.47 3.39 8.44
C VAL A 94 0.07 2.79 8.46
N ILE A 95 -0.94 3.52 7.95
CA ILE A 95 -2.33 3.04 7.96
C ILE A 95 -2.49 1.84 7.02
N VAL A 96 -1.99 1.93 5.78
CA VAL A 96 -2.17 0.87 4.78
C VAL A 96 -1.43 -0.40 5.19
N PHE A 97 -0.17 -0.31 5.62
CA PHE A 97 0.59 -1.49 6.04
C PHE A 97 0.03 -2.14 7.31
N ALA A 98 -0.47 -1.33 8.26
CA ALA A 98 -1.15 -1.86 9.44
C ALA A 98 -2.45 -2.58 9.05
N PHE A 99 -3.25 -1.98 8.15
CA PHE A 99 -4.47 -2.58 7.64
C PHE A 99 -4.18 -3.93 6.97
N ASP A 100 -3.28 -3.99 6.01
CA ASP A 100 -2.98 -5.21 5.27
C ASP A 100 -2.40 -6.31 6.16
N SER A 101 -1.48 -5.96 7.05
CA SER A 101 -0.85 -6.92 7.95
C SER A 101 -1.85 -7.53 8.93
N THR A 102 -2.66 -6.70 9.58
CA THR A 102 -3.65 -7.17 10.55
C THR A 102 -4.84 -7.84 9.88
N ALA A 103 -5.25 -7.38 8.69
CA ALA A 103 -6.28 -8.04 7.87
C ALA A 103 -5.84 -9.45 7.44
N TYR A 104 -4.59 -9.61 7.04
CA TYR A 104 -4.04 -10.93 6.71
C TYR A 104 -4.02 -11.87 7.91
N VAL A 105 -3.54 -11.41 9.07
CA VAL A 105 -3.46 -12.23 10.29
C VAL A 105 -4.85 -12.63 10.76
N THR A 106 -5.77 -11.67 10.92
CA THR A 106 -7.13 -11.94 11.38
C THR A 106 -7.92 -12.79 10.37
N GLY A 107 -7.79 -12.49 9.07
CA GLY A 107 -8.43 -13.28 8.02
C GLY A 107 -7.95 -14.73 7.97
N LYS A 108 -6.68 -14.98 8.30
CA LYS A 108 -6.11 -16.33 8.37
C LYS A 108 -6.53 -17.09 9.63
N LEU A 109 -6.65 -16.40 10.77
CA LEU A 109 -6.97 -17.02 12.07
C LEU A 109 -8.47 -17.30 12.25
N ILE A 110 -9.31 -16.33 11.89
CA ILE A 110 -10.76 -16.37 12.19
C ILE A 110 -11.64 -16.08 10.95
N GLY A 111 -11.06 -15.88 9.75
CA GLY A 111 -11.79 -15.52 8.55
C GLY A 111 -12.64 -16.67 8.00
N VAL A 112 -13.96 -16.49 7.98
CA VAL A 112 -14.93 -17.45 7.46
C VAL A 112 -15.63 -16.92 6.23
N ARG A 113 -16.09 -15.67 6.25
CA ARG A 113 -16.93 -15.07 5.21
C ARG A 113 -16.07 -14.43 4.13
N LYS A 114 -16.02 -15.06 2.96
CA LYS A 114 -15.29 -14.50 1.79
C LYS A 114 -16.05 -13.32 1.19
N ILE A 115 -15.33 -12.23 0.86
CA ILE A 115 -15.94 -11.02 0.28
C ILE A 115 -16.07 -11.18 -1.23
N ILE A 116 -14.98 -11.52 -1.93
CA ILE A 116 -14.94 -11.63 -3.39
C ILE A 116 -14.18 -12.91 -3.77
N PRO A 117 -14.81 -14.10 -3.66
CA PRO A 117 -14.14 -15.39 -3.86
C PRO A 117 -13.51 -15.55 -5.25
N HIS A 118 -14.15 -15.01 -6.29
CA HIS A 118 -13.71 -15.18 -7.69
C HIS A 118 -12.48 -14.34 -8.06
N ILE A 119 -12.25 -13.21 -7.38
CA ILE A 119 -11.14 -12.29 -7.67
C ILE A 119 -10.02 -12.51 -6.66
N SER A 120 -10.34 -12.45 -5.37
CA SER A 120 -9.39 -12.58 -4.26
C SER A 120 -9.95 -13.50 -3.16
N PRO A 121 -9.70 -14.83 -3.25
CA PRO A 121 -10.26 -15.81 -2.31
C PRO A 121 -9.68 -15.71 -0.89
N GLY A 122 -8.61 -14.95 -0.71
CA GLY A 122 -7.99 -14.71 0.60
C GLY A 122 -8.71 -13.66 1.45
N LYS A 123 -9.50 -12.77 0.83
CA LYS A 123 -10.16 -11.66 1.54
C LYS A 123 -11.44 -12.08 2.24
N THR A 124 -11.51 -11.79 3.55
CA THR A 124 -12.63 -12.11 4.43
C THR A 124 -13.16 -10.87 5.12
N VAL A 125 -14.44 -10.89 5.50
CA VAL A 125 -15.08 -9.81 6.26
C VAL A 125 -14.39 -9.63 7.61
N GLU A 126 -14.13 -10.73 8.31
CA GLU A 126 -13.44 -10.73 9.61
C GLU A 126 -12.02 -10.15 9.48
N GLY A 127 -11.33 -10.49 8.37
CA GLY A 127 -10.04 -9.89 8.04
C GLY A 127 -10.11 -8.37 7.86
N CYS A 128 -11.10 -7.87 7.11
CA CYS A 128 -11.27 -6.43 6.91
C CYS A 128 -11.58 -5.69 8.22
N VAL A 129 -12.43 -6.26 9.08
CA VAL A 129 -12.73 -5.68 10.40
C VAL A 129 -11.47 -5.66 11.27
N GLY A 130 -10.72 -6.76 11.33
CA GLY A 130 -9.47 -6.83 12.08
C GLY A 130 -8.41 -5.89 11.52
N GLY A 131 -8.33 -5.76 10.19
CA GLY A 131 -7.48 -4.80 9.50
C GLY A 131 -7.78 -3.37 9.90
N PHE A 132 -9.06 -2.99 9.86
CA PHE A 132 -9.50 -1.66 10.28
C PHE A 132 -9.16 -1.35 11.75
N MET A 133 -9.42 -2.31 12.65
CA MET A 133 -9.08 -2.14 14.07
C MET A 133 -7.57 -2.01 14.29
N GLY A 134 -6.78 -2.84 13.61
CA GLY A 134 -5.32 -2.75 13.66
C GLY A 134 -4.78 -1.42 13.12
N ALA A 135 -5.32 -0.93 12.02
CA ALA A 135 -4.98 0.37 11.46
C ALA A 135 -5.35 1.52 12.41
N LEU A 136 -6.53 1.47 13.05
CA LEU A 136 -6.95 2.45 14.05
C LEU A 136 -5.98 2.50 15.25
N VAL A 137 -5.65 1.36 15.80
CA VAL A 137 -4.71 1.29 16.94
C VAL A 137 -3.34 1.83 16.56
N THR A 138 -2.81 1.39 15.42
CA THR A 138 -1.48 1.83 14.95
C THR A 138 -1.46 3.32 14.65
N PHE A 139 -2.48 3.85 13.99
CA PHE A 139 -2.59 5.28 13.72
C PHE A 139 -2.74 6.10 15.01
N TYR A 140 -3.59 5.65 15.95
CA TYR A 140 -3.73 6.29 17.26
C TYR A 140 -2.41 6.37 18.01
N LEU A 141 -1.67 5.26 18.09
CA LEU A 141 -0.36 5.24 18.76
C LEU A 141 0.64 6.17 18.06
N SER A 142 0.60 6.23 16.73
CA SER A 142 1.47 7.06 15.92
C SER A 142 1.24 8.56 16.15
N ILE A 143 -0.02 9.02 16.16
CA ILE A 143 -0.36 10.44 16.45
C ILE A 143 -0.07 10.80 17.90
N ARG A 144 -0.30 9.88 18.84
CA ARG A 144 0.04 10.09 20.27
C ARG A 144 1.55 10.23 20.48
N TYR A 145 2.34 9.42 19.80
CA TYR A 145 3.80 9.53 19.85
C TYR A 145 4.29 10.88 19.33
N GLN A 146 3.66 11.42 18.29
CA GLN A 146 3.97 12.76 17.76
C GLN A 146 3.24 13.90 18.48
N GLN A 147 2.56 13.61 19.60
CA GLN A 147 1.80 14.57 20.41
C GLN A 147 0.67 15.31 19.67
N ILE A 148 0.18 14.72 18.57
CA ILE A 148 -0.92 15.27 17.80
C ILE A 148 -2.25 14.94 18.47
N THR A 149 -3.13 15.95 18.59
CA THR A 149 -4.49 15.78 19.10
C THR A 149 -5.49 15.90 17.96
N MET A 150 -6.38 14.92 17.84
CA MET A 150 -7.39 14.86 16.79
C MET A 150 -8.72 14.39 17.40
N PRO A 151 -9.87 14.95 16.98
CA PRO A 151 -11.18 14.43 17.36
C PRO A 151 -11.31 12.96 16.98
N VAL A 152 -11.82 12.15 17.91
CA VAL A 152 -11.94 10.70 17.72
C VAL A 152 -12.79 10.36 16.48
N ALA A 153 -13.89 11.07 16.25
CA ALA A 153 -14.74 10.87 15.08
C ALA A 153 -13.98 11.09 13.75
N LEU A 154 -13.13 12.11 13.70
CA LEU A 154 -12.32 12.42 12.53
C LEU A 154 -11.23 11.36 12.29
N MET A 155 -10.62 10.87 13.37
CA MET A 155 -9.68 9.75 13.32
C MET A 155 -10.32 8.50 12.72
N PHE A 156 -11.50 8.12 13.20
CA PHE A 156 -12.25 6.98 12.67
C PHE A 156 -12.60 7.18 11.18
N ALA A 157 -13.10 8.35 10.80
CA ALA A 157 -13.45 8.66 9.41
C ALA A 157 -12.22 8.58 8.49
N LEU A 158 -11.10 9.18 8.89
CA LEU A 158 -9.85 9.16 8.12
C LEU A 158 -9.38 7.72 7.88
N VAL A 159 -9.22 6.94 8.96
CA VAL A 159 -8.72 5.57 8.86
C VAL A 159 -9.69 4.70 8.06
N PHE A 160 -11.02 4.88 8.24
CA PHE A 160 -12.01 4.14 7.48
C PHE A 160 -11.90 4.41 5.97
N ILE A 161 -11.80 5.67 5.56
CA ILE A 161 -11.69 6.05 4.15
C ILE A 161 -10.38 5.48 3.56
N VAL A 162 -9.27 5.61 4.27
CA VAL A 162 -7.97 5.10 3.80
C VAL A 162 -7.99 3.58 3.66
N CYS A 163 -8.54 2.85 4.63
CA CYS A 163 -8.69 1.38 4.56
C CYS A 163 -9.62 0.96 3.41
N ALA A 164 -10.73 1.70 3.19
CA ALA A 164 -11.63 1.42 2.08
C ALA A 164 -10.93 1.63 0.72
N MET A 165 -10.16 2.72 0.57
CA MET A 165 -9.40 2.99 -0.65
C MET A 165 -8.30 1.93 -0.87
N ALA A 166 -7.57 1.55 0.20
CA ALA A 166 -6.58 0.48 0.15
C ALA A 166 -7.20 -0.86 -0.29
N PHE A 167 -8.34 -1.21 0.29
CA PHE A 167 -9.09 -2.41 -0.08
C PHE A 167 -9.53 -2.41 -1.54
N VAL A 168 -10.03 -1.27 -2.05
CA VAL A 168 -10.41 -1.10 -3.46
C VAL A 168 -9.19 -1.24 -4.36
N GLY A 169 -8.02 -0.68 -3.99
CA GLY A 169 -6.79 -0.78 -4.75
C GLY A 169 -6.34 -2.23 -4.96
N ASP A 170 -6.28 -3.01 -3.89
CA ASP A 170 -5.91 -4.43 -3.95
C ASP A 170 -6.94 -5.25 -4.77
N ILE A 171 -8.25 -4.96 -4.64
CA ILE A 171 -9.27 -5.62 -5.50
C ILE A 171 -9.07 -5.26 -6.97
N PHE A 172 -8.80 -3.99 -7.25
CA PHE A 172 -8.61 -3.52 -8.62
C PHE A 172 -7.40 -4.22 -9.26
N GLU A 173 -6.28 -4.28 -8.57
CA GLU A 173 -5.08 -4.98 -9.05
C GLU A 173 -5.33 -6.49 -9.19
N SER A 174 -5.98 -7.10 -8.20
CA SER A 174 -6.38 -8.51 -8.26
C SER A 174 -7.27 -8.79 -9.48
N PHE A 175 -8.20 -7.90 -9.80
CA PHE A 175 -9.05 -8.01 -11.00
C PHE A 175 -8.22 -7.96 -12.28
N LEU A 176 -7.28 -7.02 -12.41
CA LEU A 176 -6.39 -6.93 -13.57
C LEU A 176 -5.57 -8.21 -13.75
N LYS A 177 -5.01 -8.76 -12.67
CA LYS A 177 -4.27 -10.03 -12.69
C LYS A 177 -5.13 -11.21 -13.16
N ARG A 178 -6.38 -11.31 -12.70
CA ARG A 178 -7.30 -12.37 -13.15
C ARG A 178 -7.65 -12.22 -14.63
N LYS A 179 -7.85 -10.99 -15.12
CA LYS A 179 -8.09 -10.72 -16.54
C LYS A 179 -6.89 -11.10 -17.40
N ALA A 180 -5.68 -10.95 -16.89
CA ALA A 180 -4.44 -11.36 -17.55
C ALA A 180 -4.10 -12.86 -17.35
N HIS A 181 -4.94 -13.62 -16.64
CA HIS A 181 -4.72 -15.04 -16.29
C HIS A 181 -3.43 -15.29 -15.50
N ILE A 182 -2.98 -14.30 -14.71
CA ILE A 182 -1.83 -14.42 -13.82
C ILE A 182 -2.26 -14.29 -12.36
N LYS A 183 -1.37 -14.67 -11.44
CA LYS A 183 -1.58 -14.55 -10.00
C LYS A 183 -0.80 -13.37 -9.41
N ASP A 184 0.45 -13.24 -9.79
CA ASP A 184 1.36 -12.21 -9.31
C ASP A 184 1.79 -11.36 -10.51
N SER A 185 2.00 -10.04 -10.31
CA SER A 185 2.36 -9.11 -11.40
C SER A 185 3.77 -9.37 -11.94
N GLY A 186 4.65 -9.93 -11.11
CA GLY A 186 6.04 -10.25 -11.44
C GLY A 186 6.68 -11.20 -10.44
N ASN A 187 7.98 -11.45 -10.62
CA ASN A 187 8.80 -12.31 -9.75
C ASN A 187 10.05 -11.58 -9.26
N ILE A 188 10.04 -10.24 -9.25
CA ILE A 188 11.20 -9.42 -8.89
C ILE A 188 11.54 -9.58 -7.42
N LEU A 189 10.53 -9.68 -6.57
CA LEU A 189 10.70 -9.87 -5.14
C LEU A 189 10.61 -11.36 -4.80
N PRO A 190 11.72 -12.03 -4.44
CA PRO A 190 11.73 -13.47 -4.19
C PRO A 190 10.68 -13.88 -3.14
N GLY A 191 9.73 -14.70 -3.54
CA GLY A 191 8.63 -15.17 -2.70
C GLY A 191 7.49 -14.16 -2.44
N HIS A 192 7.58 -12.93 -3.01
CA HIS A 192 6.62 -11.84 -2.77
C HIS A 192 5.95 -11.27 -4.03
N GLY A 193 6.23 -11.82 -5.21
CA GLY A 193 5.65 -11.30 -6.45
C GLY A 193 6.37 -10.05 -6.98
N GLY A 194 5.64 -9.09 -7.48
CA GLY A 194 6.13 -7.84 -8.00
C GLY A 194 6.04 -6.66 -7.03
N PHE A 195 6.59 -5.53 -7.43
CA PHE A 195 6.40 -4.25 -6.75
C PHE A 195 4.96 -3.76 -6.87
N LEU A 196 4.32 -3.99 -8.01
CA LEU A 196 2.92 -3.61 -8.20
C LEU A 196 2.03 -4.29 -7.14
N ASP A 197 2.28 -5.61 -6.87
CA ASP A 197 1.58 -6.39 -5.83
C ASP A 197 1.79 -5.85 -4.39
N ARG A 198 2.72 -4.92 -4.18
CA ARG A 198 3.03 -4.32 -2.87
C ARG A 198 2.56 -2.88 -2.73
N PHE A 199 2.32 -2.21 -3.84
CA PHE A 199 1.91 -0.81 -3.86
C PHE A 199 0.45 -0.60 -4.27
N ASP A 200 -0.27 -1.64 -4.65
CA ASP A 200 -1.66 -1.59 -5.12
C ASP A 200 -2.61 -0.85 -4.18
N ALA A 201 -2.60 -1.21 -2.91
CA ALA A 201 -3.38 -0.57 -1.85
C ALA A 201 -2.94 0.88 -1.60
N VAL A 202 -1.61 1.12 -1.53
CA VAL A 202 -1.03 2.43 -1.28
C VAL A 202 -1.33 3.39 -2.43
N MET A 203 -1.25 2.91 -3.68
CA MET A 203 -1.54 3.71 -4.88
C MET A 203 -2.96 4.28 -4.84
N MET A 204 -3.97 3.47 -4.53
CA MET A 204 -5.34 3.96 -4.48
C MET A 204 -5.56 4.91 -3.30
N ALA A 205 -5.01 4.61 -2.13
CA ALA A 205 -5.11 5.48 -0.95
C ALA A 205 -4.37 6.83 -1.13
N SER A 206 -3.33 6.89 -1.97
CA SER A 206 -2.56 8.11 -2.23
C SER A 206 -3.41 9.22 -2.86
N PHE A 207 -4.43 8.88 -3.66
CA PHE A 207 -5.37 9.87 -4.22
C PHE A 207 -6.11 10.64 -3.13
N PHE A 208 -6.57 9.95 -2.10
CA PHE A 208 -7.25 10.58 -0.97
C PHE A 208 -6.31 11.55 -0.23
N PHE A 209 -5.10 11.10 0.07
CA PHE A 209 -4.12 11.95 0.74
C PHE A 209 -3.73 13.18 -0.10
N PHE A 210 -3.64 13.04 -1.40
CA PHE A 210 -3.35 14.16 -2.30
C PHE A 210 -4.50 15.14 -2.40
N LEU A 211 -5.73 14.64 -2.53
CA LEU A 211 -6.93 15.48 -2.67
C LEU A 211 -7.14 16.34 -1.41
N PHE A 212 -6.97 15.76 -0.24
CA PHE A 212 -7.16 16.41 1.06
C PHE A 212 -5.84 16.83 1.73
N ARG A 213 -4.77 17.02 0.95
CA ARG A 213 -3.43 17.30 1.50
C ARG A 213 -3.36 18.53 2.39
N SER A 214 -4.10 19.60 2.04
CA SER A 214 -4.11 20.85 2.83
C SER A 214 -4.76 20.65 4.20
N GLU A 215 -5.92 20.03 4.22
CA GLU A 215 -6.68 19.73 5.42
C GLU A 215 -5.94 18.74 6.33
N LEU A 216 -5.39 17.69 5.72
CA LEU A 216 -4.62 16.68 6.44
C LEU A 216 -3.31 17.24 7.01
N THR A 217 -2.66 18.17 6.31
CA THR A 217 -1.47 18.84 6.84
C THR A 217 -1.81 19.67 8.08
N ASN A 218 -2.90 20.43 8.04
CA ASN A 218 -3.36 21.20 9.18
C ASN A 218 -3.72 20.32 10.40
N LEU A 219 -4.13 19.09 10.16
CA LEU A 219 -4.54 18.14 11.19
C LEU A 219 -3.37 17.30 11.74
N LEU A 220 -2.41 16.92 10.90
CA LEU A 220 -1.40 15.91 11.19
C LEU A 220 0.03 16.45 11.26
N CYS A 221 0.28 17.67 10.81
CA CYS A 221 1.57 18.31 11.01
C CYS A 221 1.55 19.16 12.27
N VAL A 222 2.49 18.91 13.15
CA VAL A 222 2.74 19.81 14.28
C VAL A 222 3.11 21.16 13.69
N GLN A 223 2.33 22.19 13.98
CA GLN A 223 2.72 23.57 13.67
C GLN A 223 3.91 23.88 14.59
N ILE A 224 5.10 23.84 14.01
CA ILE A 224 6.34 24.30 14.66
C ILE A 224 6.36 25.83 14.60
#